data_6b039992bfc94b01af8af46e871be1d7
#
_entry.id   6b039992bfc94b01af8af46e871be1d7
#
_cell.length_a   1.000
_cell.length_b   1.000
_cell.length_c   1.000
_cell.angle_alpha   90.00
_cell.angle_beta   90.00
_cell.angle_gamma   90.00
#
_symmetry.space_group_name_H-M   'P 1'
#
loop_
_entity.id
_entity.type
_entity.pdbx_description
1 polymer ?
#
loop_
_entity_poly.entity_id
_entity_poly.type
_entity_poly.pdbx_seq_one_letter_code
_entity_poly.pdbx_strand_id
1 'polypeptide(L)'
;MMKNLLLVCIGLVLLSVSVHAQETYRTTMSDPEIAYPGYLGLNYFTVDAGFSNTSGASIWSVGVDGLYPINEKLRVEALALYSLLSLQKDGPAFLFSAGAEYGISSKTKDKEVPVLLSFAWEKDYFNNTETQTWEAVKLPAKMKYELVARGGLYVRNSALEYEEGFTYYDVTSLTHAGVYAGVGYTMTSYLQAQASDGYEFAAGRVIRPYADVLILPTTVDLELNGAAAKTIEETLGWRAGVVVVGKPFTKAENYDRKIGFFANSIFRLDIGSRPFDGFFVTTGMAWNFKKFK
;
A
#
# COMPACT_ATOMS: atom_id res chain seq x y z
N MET A 1 5.66 -20.40 -10.42
CA MET A 1 6.11 -19.02 -10.26
C MET A 1 5.53 -18.32 -9.03
N MET A 2 4.27 -18.50 -8.66
CA MET A 2 3.64 -17.88 -7.47
C MET A 2 4.24 -18.27 -6.11
N LYS A 3 4.75 -19.50 -5.92
CA LYS A 3 5.36 -19.93 -4.66
C LYS A 3 6.63 -19.14 -4.26
N ASN A 4 7.38 -18.67 -5.24
CA ASN A 4 8.62 -17.91 -4.97
C ASN A 4 8.35 -16.44 -4.60
N LEU A 5 7.24 -15.87 -5.04
CA LEU A 5 6.85 -14.49 -4.72
C LEU A 5 6.39 -14.35 -3.25
N LEU A 6 5.68 -15.36 -2.75
CA LEU A 6 5.22 -15.40 -1.36
C LEU A 6 6.40 -15.55 -0.37
N LEU A 7 7.42 -16.33 -0.73
CA LEU A 7 8.63 -16.50 0.07
C LEU A 7 9.48 -15.24 0.15
N VAL A 8 9.51 -14.42 -0.90
CA VAL A 8 10.22 -13.12 -0.89
C VAL A 8 9.54 -12.12 0.05
N CYS A 9 8.23 -12.10 0.11
CA CYS A 9 7.49 -11.22 1.04
C CYS A 9 7.62 -11.65 2.50
N ILE A 10 7.68 -12.94 2.78
CA ILE A 10 7.83 -13.47 4.15
C ILE A 10 9.29 -13.35 4.62
N GLY A 11 10.26 -13.50 3.75
CA GLY A 11 11.69 -13.36 4.07
C GLY A 11 12.10 -11.96 4.55
N LEU A 12 11.37 -10.92 4.13
CA LEU A 12 11.60 -9.53 4.55
C LEU A 12 11.15 -9.23 6.00
N VAL A 13 10.39 -10.12 6.62
CA VAL A 13 9.80 -9.91 7.96
C VAL A 13 10.61 -10.61 9.07
N LEU A 14 11.44 -11.62 8.77
CA LEU A 14 12.00 -12.54 9.78
C LEU A 14 13.50 -12.41 10.05
N LEU A 15 14.12 -11.25 9.82
CA LEU A 15 15.56 -11.12 10.08
C LEU A 15 15.88 -10.50 11.44
N SER A 16 15.99 -11.35 12.45
CA SER A 16 16.74 -11.06 13.67
C SER A 16 18.18 -11.59 13.52
N VAL A 17 19.06 -10.79 12.94
CA VAL A 17 20.50 -11.09 12.94
C VAL A 17 21.14 -10.33 14.09
N SER A 18 21.75 -11.04 15.04
CA SER A 18 22.57 -10.44 16.08
C SER A 18 23.93 -10.11 15.48
N VAL A 19 24.20 -8.84 15.27
CA VAL A 19 25.49 -8.36 14.77
C VAL A 19 26.20 -7.62 15.90
N HIS A 20 27.44 -7.97 16.15
CA HIS A 20 28.34 -7.24 17.04
C HIS A 20 28.95 -6.08 16.26
N ALA A 21 28.29 -4.92 16.28
CA ALA A 21 28.87 -3.71 15.72
C ALA A 21 29.77 -3.05 16.79
N GLN A 22 31.04 -2.83 16.45
CA GLN A 22 31.96 -2.06 17.30
C GLN A 22 31.71 -0.53 17.20
N GLU A 23 30.86 -0.09 16.27
CA GLU A 23 30.51 1.31 16.13
C GLU A 23 29.53 1.76 17.21
N THR A 24 29.79 2.89 17.83
CA THR A 24 28.86 3.54 18.75
C THR A 24 27.97 4.51 17.98
N TYR A 25 26.66 4.44 18.24
CA TYR A 25 25.67 5.32 17.64
C TYR A 25 25.06 6.23 18.69
N ARG A 26 25.06 7.54 18.42
CA ARG A 26 24.29 8.49 19.21
C ARG A 26 22.95 8.68 18.56
N THR A 27 21.88 8.28 19.23
CA THR A 27 20.53 8.45 18.75
C THR A 27 19.91 9.69 19.36
N THR A 28 19.32 10.54 18.51
CA THR A 28 18.42 11.60 18.95
C THR A 28 17.00 11.10 18.72
N MET A 29 16.28 10.84 19.81
CA MET A 29 14.90 10.40 19.70
C MET A 29 14.02 11.59 19.35
N SER A 30 13.68 11.72 18.07
CA SER A 30 12.68 12.68 17.61
C SER A 30 11.27 12.18 17.91
N ASP A 31 10.37 13.09 18.24
CA ASP A 31 8.97 12.76 18.41
C ASP A 31 8.36 12.33 17.06
N PRO A 32 7.80 11.13 16.93
CA PRO A 32 7.18 10.68 15.69
C PRO A 32 5.98 11.54 15.26
N GLU A 33 5.39 12.33 16.14
CA GLU A 33 4.32 13.28 15.82
C GLU A 33 4.80 14.41 14.92
N ILE A 34 6.03 14.87 15.12
CA ILE A 34 6.66 15.92 14.31
C ILE A 34 7.12 15.36 12.96
N ALA A 35 7.43 14.07 12.92
CA ALA A 35 8.07 13.43 11.78
C ALA A 35 7.11 12.97 10.67
N TYR A 36 5.79 12.95 10.91
CA TYR A 36 4.83 12.48 9.92
C TYR A 36 4.15 13.61 9.13
N PRO A 37 4.76 14.07 8.03
CA PRO A 37 4.23 15.18 7.22
C PRO A 37 3.08 14.76 6.28
N GLY A 38 2.55 13.55 6.40
CA GLY A 38 1.73 12.95 5.37
C GLY A 38 2.56 12.47 4.18
N TYR A 39 1.90 12.00 3.12
CA TYR A 39 2.58 11.62 1.89
C TYR A 39 1.77 12.06 0.67
N LEU A 40 2.45 12.20 -0.44
CA LEU A 40 1.87 12.38 -1.76
C LEU A 40 2.67 11.51 -2.73
N GLY A 41 1.99 10.58 -3.38
CA GLY A 41 2.60 9.63 -4.30
C GLY A 41 2.02 9.69 -5.70
N LEU A 42 2.87 9.48 -6.70
CA LEU A 42 2.46 9.19 -8.06
C LEU A 42 2.44 7.66 -8.22
N ASN A 43 1.26 7.08 -8.37
CA ASN A 43 1.11 5.67 -8.69
C ASN A 43 1.57 5.45 -10.12
N TYR A 44 2.59 4.61 -10.28
CA TYR A 44 3.13 4.22 -11.58
C TYR A 44 2.80 2.78 -11.95
N PHE A 45 2.35 2.00 -10.99
CA PHE A 45 1.91 0.63 -11.20
C PHE A 45 0.86 0.25 -10.17
N THR A 46 -0.33 -0.09 -10.62
CA THR A 46 -1.39 -0.66 -9.78
C THR A 46 -2.14 -1.71 -10.59
N VAL A 47 -2.39 -2.84 -9.95
CA VAL A 47 -3.23 -3.91 -10.46
C VAL A 47 -4.48 -3.98 -9.59
N ASP A 48 -5.64 -3.96 -10.21
CA ASP A 48 -6.95 -4.20 -9.57
C ASP A 48 -7.60 -5.40 -10.25
N ALA A 49 -7.72 -6.50 -9.53
CA ALA A 49 -8.23 -7.76 -10.06
C ALA A 49 -9.45 -8.23 -9.27
N GLY A 50 -10.54 -8.49 -9.96
CA GLY A 50 -11.75 -9.15 -9.43
C GLY A 50 -11.68 -10.67 -9.67
N PHE A 51 -12.19 -11.44 -8.71
CA PHE A 51 -12.20 -12.90 -8.74
C PHE A 51 -13.59 -13.43 -8.37
N SER A 52 -14.56 -13.24 -9.23
CA SER A 52 -15.93 -13.74 -9.07
C SER A 52 -16.46 -14.23 -10.40
N ASN A 53 -17.76 -14.31 -10.53
CA ASN A 53 -18.45 -14.56 -11.82
C ASN A 53 -18.23 -13.42 -12.83
N THR A 54 -17.58 -12.35 -12.40
CA THR A 54 -17.09 -11.28 -13.25
C THR A 54 -15.59 -11.46 -13.46
N SER A 55 -15.17 -11.65 -14.69
CA SER A 55 -13.76 -11.60 -15.03
C SER A 55 -13.36 -10.16 -15.30
N GLY A 56 -12.67 -9.51 -14.34
CA GLY A 56 -12.30 -8.11 -14.42
C GLY A 56 -10.93 -7.79 -13.85
N ALA A 57 -9.92 -7.60 -14.68
CA ALA A 57 -8.65 -7.09 -14.20
C ALA A 57 -8.19 -5.86 -14.97
N SER A 58 -8.00 -4.76 -14.24
CA SER A 58 -7.18 -3.64 -14.68
C SER A 58 -5.73 -3.95 -14.33
N ILE A 59 -4.89 -4.24 -15.31
CA ILE A 59 -3.53 -4.72 -15.05
C ILE A 59 -2.57 -3.57 -14.78
N TRP A 60 -2.82 -2.40 -15.35
CA TRP A 60 -1.94 -1.27 -15.21
C TRP A 60 -2.75 0.02 -15.08
N SER A 61 -2.74 0.55 -13.87
CA SER A 61 -3.29 1.86 -13.59
C SER A 61 -2.22 2.81 -13.10
N VAL A 62 -2.35 4.07 -13.48
CA VAL A 62 -1.54 5.20 -13.00
C VAL A 62 -2.43 6.17 -12.25
N GLY A 63 -1.84 6.99 -11.38
CA GLY A 63 -2.64 7.95 -10.64
C GLY A 63 -1.91 8.59 -9.48
N VAL A 64 -2.68 9.11 -8.53
CA VAL A 64 -2.15 9.78 -7.34
C VAL A 64 -2.71 9.16 -6.09
N ASP A 65 -1.87 9.09 -5.06
CA ASP A 65 -2.22 8.61 -3.71
C ASP A 65 -1.67 9.59 -2.69
N GLY A 66 -2.46 10.01 -1.74
CA GLY A 66 -2.02 10.98 -0.76
C GLY A 66 -2.75 10.91 0.57
N LEU A 67 -2.04 11.33 1.60
CA LEU A 67 -2.56 11.57 2.93
C LEU A 67 -1.99 12.90 3.42
N TYR A 68 -2.86 13.81 3.83
CA TYR A 68 -2.48 15.12 4.31
C TYR A 68 -3.01 15.34 5.75
N PRO A 69 -2.13 15.57 6.74
CA PRO A 69 -2.55 15.91 8.09
C PRO A 69 -3.06 17.35 8.13
N ILE A 70 -4.30 17.54 8.56
CA ILE A 70 -4.88 18.86 8.82
C ILE A 70 -4.49 19.33 10.22
N ASN A 71 -4.51 18.41 11.19
CA ASN A 71 -4.04 18.60 12.53
C ASN A 71 -3.58 17.26 13.14
N GLU A 72 -3.27 17.24 14.42
CA GLU A 72 -2.78 16.03 15.12
C GLU A 72 -3.73 14.84 15.05
N LYS A 73 -5.06 15.09 14.96
CA LYS A 73 -6.08 14.03 14.96
C LYS A 73 -6.74 13.84 13.61
N LEU A 74 -6.84 14.89 12.81
CA LEU A 74 -7.58 14.85 11.54
C LEU A 74 -6.65 14.82 10.35
N ARG A 75 -6.83 13.84 9.47
CA ARG A 75 -6.14 13.68 8.20
C ARG A 75 -7.14 13.49 7.09
N VAL A 76 -6.82 13.97 5.92
CA VAL A 76 -7.57 13.68 4.68
C VAL A 76 -6.76 12.77 3.79
N GLU A 77 -7.42 11.82 3.15
CA GLU A 77 -6.79 10.89 2.21
C GLU A 77 -7.50 10.96 0.86
N ALA A 78 -6.75 10.71 -0.20
CA ALA A 78 -7.29 10.58 -1.54
C ALA A 78 -6.47 9.58 -2.34
N LEU A 79 -7.16 8.78 -3.15
CA LEU A 79 -6.60 7.88 -4.14
C LEU A 79 -7.38 8.09 -5.44
N ALA A 80 -6.68 8.38 -6.54
CA ALA A 80 -7.26 8.46 -7.86
C ALA A 80 -6.40 7.64 -8.81
N LEU A 81 -6.99 6.63 -9.44
CA LEU A 81 -6.34 5.73 -10.38
C LEU A 81 -7.11 5.73 -11.70
N TYR A 82 -6.38 5.72 -12.80
CA TYR A 82 -6.89 5.57 -14.15
C TYR A 82 -6.18 4.39 -14.82
N SER A 83 -6.96 3.47 -15.38
CA SER A 83 -6.43 2.28 -16.03
C SER A 83 -5.93 2.60 -17.43
N LEU A 84 -4.68 2.29 -17.70
CA LEU A 84 -4.06 2.40 -19.02
C LEU A 84 -4.21 1.09 -19.82
N LEU A 85 -4.20 -0.04 -19.13
CA LEU A 85 -4.37 -1.36 -19.73
C LEU A 85 -5.39 -2.15 -18.90
N SER A 86 -6.42 -2.63 -19.56
CA SER A 86 -7.39 -3.56 -19.02
C SER A 86 -7.37 -4.84 -19.84
N LEU A 87 -7.46 -5.99 -19.20
CA LEU A 87 -7.65 -7.28 -19.89
C LEU A 87 -9.08 -7.45 -20.38
N GLN A 88 -9.91 -6.48 -20.16
CA GLN A 88 -11.31 -6.49 -20.51
C GLN A 88 -11.63 -5.51 -21.62
N LYS A 89 -12.86 -5.69 -22.17
CA LYS A 89 -13.44 -4.88 -23.22
C LYS A 89 -13.08 -3.38 -23.15
N ASP A 90 -12.97 -2.76 -24.30
CA ASP A 90 -12.71 -1.35 -24.52
C ASP A 90 -13.60 -0.43 -23.67
N GLY A 91 -13.03 0.16 -22.64
CA GLY A 91 -13.69 1.13 -21.80
C GLY A 91 -12.76 1.73 -20.75
N PRO A 92 -12.96 3.00 -20.38
CA PRO A 92 -12.16 3.61 -19.33
C PRO A 92 -12.50 2.96 -17.99
N ALA A 93 -11.47 2.47 -17.28
CA ALA A 93 -11.61 2.05 -15.90
C ALA A 93 -10.91 3.04 -14.99
N PHE A 94 -11.59 3.48 -13.96
CA PHE A 94 -11.00 4.36 -12.95
C PHE A 94 -11.47 3.97 -11.54
N LEU A 95 -10.66 4.32 -10.55
CA LEU A 95 -10.98 4.22 -9.14
C LEU A 95 -10.65 5.54 -8.47
N PHE A 96 -11.63 6.08 -7.75
CA PHE A 96 -11.47 7.26 -6.93
C PHE A 96 -11.96 6.97 -5.50
N SER A 97 -11.14 7.30 -4.51
CA SER A 97 -11.51 7.23 -3.09
C SER A 97 -10.99 8.47 -2.40
N ALA A 98 -11.86 9.19 -1.70
CA ALA A 98 -11.48 10.36 -0.93
C ALA A 98 -12.20 10.35 0.42
N GLY A 99 -11.48 10.68 1.50
CA GLY A 99 -12.07 10.64 2.82
C GLY A 99 -11.21 11.28 3.88
N ALA A 100 -11.59 11.01 5.12
CA ALA A 100 -10.88 11.50 6.29
C ALA A 100 -10.62 10.38 7.30
N GLU A 101 -9.57 10.57 8.07
CA GLU A 101 -9.21 9.77 9.24
C GLU A 101 -9.22 10.64 10.48
N TYR A 102 -9.83 10.14 11.54
CA TYR A 102 -9.83 10.79 12.86
C TYR A 102 -9.18 9.89 13.91
N GLY A 103 -8.12 10.40 14.56
CA GLY A 103 -7.41 9.70 15.64
C GLY A 103 -8.27 9.56 16.89
N ILE A 104 -8.63 8.32 17.23
CA ILE A 104 -9.42 7.99 18.42
C ILE A 104 -8.51 7.90 19.64
N SER A 105 -7.39 7.21 19.51
CA SER A 105 -6.43 7.02 20.58
C SER A 105 -5.02 6.90 20.02
N SER A 106 -4.03 7.37 20.76
CA SER A 106 -2.62 7.24 20.39
C SER A 106 -1.78 6.83 21.59
N LYS A 107 -0.70 6.11 21.31
CA LYS A 107 0.28 5.68 22.30
C LYS A 107 1.67 5.67 21.67
N THR A 108 2.61 6.32 22.31
CA THR A 108 4.03 6.28 21.94
C THR A 108 4.77 5.30 22.86
N LYS A 109 5.65 4.49 22.28
CA LYS A 109 6.50 3.53 22.98
C LYS A 109 7.92 3.65 22.48
N ASP A 110 8.88 3.50 23.38
CA ASP A 110 10.26 3.29 23.02
C ASP A 110 10.43 1.86 22.51
N LYS A 111 11.12 1.72 21.39
CA LYS A 111 11.38 0.44 20.74
C LYS A 111 12.72 0.45 20.06
N GLU A 112 13.35 -0.70 19.98
CA GLU A 112 14.53 -0.86 19.13
C GLU A 112 14.08 -1.13 17.69
N VAL A 113 14.71 -0.46 16.75
CA VAL A 113 14.49 -0.68 15.30
C VAL A 113 15.79 -1.14 14.66
N PRO A 114 15.73 -2.11 13.75
CA PRO A 114 16.88 -2.54 13.00
C PRO A 114 17.26 -1.47 11.97
N VAL A 115 18.52 -1.07 11.97
CA VAL A 115 19.13 -0.16 10.99
C VAL A 115 20.10 -0.95 10.15
N LEU A 116 19.92 -0.94 8.85
CA LEU A 116 20.81 -1.59 7.91
C LEU A 116 22.08 -0.77 7.74
N LEU A 117 23.23 -1.30 8.13
CA LEU A 117 24.53 -0.65 8.05
C LEU A 117 25.21 -0.89 6.72
N SER A 118 25.16 -2.12 6.23
CA SER A 118 25.73 -2.50 4.95
C SER A 118 24.82 -3.47 4.21
N PHE A 119 24.88 -3.41 2.91
CA PHE A 119 24.21 -4.34 2.01
C PHE A 119 25.13 -4.64 0.85
N ALA A 120 25.51 -5.90 0.69
CA ALA A 120 26.29 -6.38 -0.42
C ALA A 120 25.51 -7.46 -1.17
N TRP A 121 25.52 -7.35 -2.50
CA TRP A 121 24.96 -8.34 -3.40
C TRP A 121 26.07 -8.77 -4.35
N GLU A 122 26.56 -9.97 -4.15
CA GLU A 122 27.61 -10.56 -4.95
C GLU A 122 27.03 -11.65 -5.85
N LYS A 123 27.34 -11.58 -7.13
CA LYS A 123 26.99 -12.61 -8.09
C LYS A 123 28.23 -13.36 -8.49
N ASP A 124 28.27 -14.64 -8.16
CA ASP A 124 29.28 -15.56 -8.68
C ASP A 124 28.82 -16.06 -10.06
N TYR A 125 29.44 -15.52 -11.09
CA TYR A 125 29.11 -15.87 -12.47
C TYR A 125 29.55 -17.29 -12.86
N PHE A 126 30.53 -17.87 -12.15
CA PHE A 126 31.01 -19.21 -12.44
C PHE A 126 30.07 -20.28 -11.91
N ASN A 127 29.52 -20.06 -10.72
CA ASN A 127 28.62 -21.01 -10.07
C ASN A 127 27.15 -20.62 -10.23
N ASN A 128 26.84 -19.51 -10.91
CA ASN A 128 25.51 -18.93 -11.06
C ASN A 128 24.76 -18.78 -9.71
N THR A 129 25.53 -18.47 -8.64
CA THR A 129 25.00 -18.24 -7.31
C THR A 129 24.98 -16.74 -7.00
N GLU A 130 23.94 -16.30 -6.30
CA GLU A 130 23.80 -14.94 -5.80
C GLU A 130 23.84 -14.96 -4.28
N THR A 131 24.79 -14.25 -3.70
CA THR A 131 24.93 -14.11 -2.25
C THR A 131 24.56 -12.71 -1.83
N GLN A 132 23.59 -12.60 -0.92
CA GLN A 132 23.21 -11.32 -0.32
C GLN A 132 23.70 -11.32 1.12
N THR A 133 24.52 -10.34 1.47
CA THR A 133 25.00 -10.10 2.83
C THR A 133 24.50 -8.76 3.32
N TRP A 134 23.99 -8.74 4.53
CA TRP A 134 23.58 -7.52 5.22
C TRP A 134 24.04 -7.51 6.66
N GLU A 135 24.39 -6.33 7.09
CA GLU A 135 24.75 -6.06 8.46
C GLU A 135 23.75 -5.06 9.04
N ALA A 136 23.20 -5.35 10.21
CA ALA A 136 22.22 -4.48 10.84
C ALA A 136 22.49 -4.34 12.34
N VAL A 137 22.23 -3.14 12.86
CA VAL A 137 22.28 -2.82 14.30
C VAL A 137 20.88 -2.45 14.78
N LYS A 138 20.56 -2.76 16.03
CA LYS A 138 19.34 -2.31 16.67
C LYS A 138 19.59 -0.99 17.39
N LEU A 139 18.86 0.05 17.00
CA LEU A 139 18.95 1.37 17.63
C LEU A 139 17.64 1.73 18.31
N PRO A 140 17.69 2.43 19.47
CA PRO A 140 16.49 2.92 20.13
C PRO A 140 15.77 3.96 19.26
N ALA A 141 14.46 3.82 19.15
CA ALA A 141 13.58 4.72 18.41
C ALA A 141 12.22 4.83 19.11
N LYS A 142 11.48 5.90 18.80
CA LYS A 142 10.10 6.05 19.24
C LYS A 142 9.15 5.53 18.16
N MET A 143 8.15 4.75 18.59
CA MET A 143 7.06 4.31 17.73
C MET A 143 5.73 4.82 18.27
N LYS A 144 5.01 5.57 17.43
CA LYS A 144 3.63 5.98 17.68
C LYS A 144 2.68 4.97 17.09
N TYR A 145 1.73 4.55 17.88
CA TYR A 145 0.60 3.69 17.50
C TYR A 145 -0.68 4.49 17.64
N GLU A 146 -1.51 4.48 16.65
CA GLU A 146 -2.73 5.27 16.62
C GLU A 146 -3.88 4.46 16.03
N LEU A 147 -4.99 4.37 16.79
CA LEU A 147 -6.26 3.85 16.30
C LEU A 147 -7.03 5.02 15.67
N VAL A 148 -7.54 4.83 14.46
CA VAL A 148 -8.27 5.85 13.72
C VAL A 148 -9.64 5.35 13.28
N ALA A 149 -10.64 6.24 13.29
CA ALA A 149 -11.87 6.06 12.53
C ALA A 149 -11.65 6.61 11.12
N ARG A 150 -12.26 5.99 10.12
CA ARG A 150 -12.14 6.34 8.71
C ARG A 150 -13.50 6.45 8.07
N GLY A 151 -13.63 7.33 7.08
CA GLY A 151 -14.84 7.41 6.27
C GLY A 151 -14.66 8.32 5.08
N GLY A 152 -15.44 8.08 4.02
CA GLY A 152 -15.31 8.87 2.82
C GLY A 152 -16.15 8.37 1.66
N LEU A 153 -15.82 8.84 0.48
CA LEU A 153 -16.43 8.49 -0.79
C LEU A 153 -15.61 7.44 -1.52
N TYR A 154 -16.29 6.57 -2.23
CA TYR A 154 -15.70 5.56 -3.08
C TYR A 154 -16.44 5.55 -4.42
N VAL A 155 -15.70 5.68 -5.52
CA VAL A 155 -16.24 5.58 -6.87
C VAL A 155 -15.30 4.72 -7.70
N ARG A 156 -15.85 3.72 -8.38
CA ARG A 156 -15.11 2.89 -9.33
C ARG A 156 -15.96 2.68 -10.57
N ASN A 157 -15.35 2.84 -11.71
CA ASN A 157 -15.96 2.47 -12.99
C ASN A 157 -15.09 1.42 -13.68
N SER A 158 -15.70 0.40 -14.23
CA SER A 158 -15.03 -0.64 -15.01
C SER A 158 -15.99 -1.25 -16.02
N ALA A 159 -15.46 -1.67 -17.15
CA ALA A 159 -16.15 -2.59 -18.05
C ALA A 159 -15.91 -4.02 -17.54
N LEU A 160 -16.91 -4.88 -17.61
CA LEU A 160 -16.87 -6.24 -17.10
C LEU A 160 -17.53 -7.20 -18.09
N GLU A 161 -17.15 -8.47 -18.02
CA GLU A 161 -17.92 -9.58 -18.57
C GLU A 161 -18.50 -10.35 -17.37
N TYR A 162 -19.75 -10.71 -17.44
CA TYR A 162 -20.41 -11.52 -16.41
C TYR A 162 -20.75 -12.89 -16.98
N GLU A 163 -20.34 -13.93 -16.27
CA GLU A 163 -20.58 -15.32 -16.62
C GLU A 163 -21.47 -15.99 -15.56
N GLU A 164 -22.58 -16.59 -15.99
CA GLU A 164 -23.45 -17.41 -15.16
C GLU A 164 -23.63 -18.78 -15.82
N GLY A 165 -22.93 -19.80 -15.30
CA GLY A 165 -22.87 -21.12 -15.91
C GLY A 165 -22.08 -21.12 -17.23
N PHE A 166 -22.76 -21.32 -18.36
CA PHE A 166 -22.19 -21.26 -19.71
C PHE A 166 -22.66 -20.02 -20.49
N THR A 167 -23.32 -19.09 -19.84
CA THR A 167 -23.90 -17.91 -20.48
C THR A 167 -23.08 -16.69 -20.14
N TYR A 168 -22.61 -16.00 -21.18
CA TYR A 168 -21.88 -14.74 -21.07
C TYR A 168 -22.84 -13.58 -21.31
N TYR A 169 -22.86 -12.64 -20.38
CA TYR A 169 -23.66 -11.43 -20.47
C TYR A 169 -22.76 -10.23 -20.72
N ASP A 170 -23.17 -9.38 -21.62
CA ASP A 170 -22.49 -8.10 -21.85
C ASP A 170 -22.88 -7.08 -20.79
N VAL A 171 -21.88 -6.56 -20.07
CA VAL A 171 -22.02 -5.41 -19.16
C VAL A 171 -21.20 -4.27 -19.74
N THR A 172 -21.86 -3.29 -20.32
CA THR A 172 -21.18 -2.19 -21.02
C THR A 172 -20.42 -1.26 -20.12
N SER A 173 -20.91 -1.04 -18.91
CA SER A 173 -20.17 -0.31 -17.86
C SER A 173 -20.77 -0.60 -16.49
N LEU A 174 -19.92 -0.75 -15.49
CA LEU A 174 -20.31 -0.90 -14.10
C LEU A 174 -19.72 0.26 -13.29
N THR A 175 -20.58 1.03 -12.66
CA THR A 175 -20.17 2.12 -11.77
C THR A 175 -20.61 1.80 -10.34
N HIS A 176 -19.63 1.64 -9.48
CA HIS A 176 -19.84 1.63 -8.03
C HIS A 176 -19.64 3.04 -7.50
N ALA A 177 -20.63 3.61 -6.87
CA ALA A 177 -20.54 4.92 -6.25
C ALA A 177 -21.24 4.90 -4.88
N GLY A 178 -20.55 5.35 -3.85
CA GLY A 178 -21.10 5.39 -2.51
C GLY A 178 -20.10 5.84 -1.46
N VAL A 179 -20.27 5.32 -0.26
CA VAL A 179 -19.47 5.71 0.90
C VAL A 179 -18.77 4.51 1.54
N TYR A 180 -17.72 4.79 2.27
CA TYR A 180 -17.12 3.81 3.16
C TYR A 180 -17.01 4.34 4.58
N ALA A 181 -17.02 3.44 5.54
CA ALA A 181 -16.72 3.72 6.93
C ALA A 181 -15.94 2.54 7.53
N GLY A 182 -14.99 2.84 8.40
CA GLY A 182 -14.16 1.79 8.96
C GLY A 182 -13.20 2.26 10.04
N VAL A 183 -12.23 1.40 10.31
CA VAL A 183 -11.19 1.62 11.30
C VAL A 183 -9.82 1.36 10.69
N GLY A 184 -8.83 2.07 11.19
CA GLY A 184 -7.45 1.87 10.80
C GLY A 184 -6.53 1.89 12.03
N TYR A 185 -5.33 1.38 11.82
CA TYR A 185 -4.29 1.41 12.83
C TYR A 185 -3.00 1.91 12.20
N THR A 186 -2.51 3.05 12.65
CA THR A 186 -1.30 3.67 12.11
C THR A 186 -0.13 3.41 13.03
N MET A 187 0.95 2.86 12.49
CA MET A 187 2.22 2.68 13.17
C MET A 187 3.24 3.58 12.50
N THR A 188 3.72 4.57 13.24
CA THR A 188 4.74 5.52 12.75
C THR A 188 6.02 5.32 13.56
N SER A 189 7.13 5.13 12.88
CA SER A 189 8.45 5.11 13.48
C SER A 189 9.35 6.12 12.80
N TYR A 190 10.14 6.81 13.61
CA TYR A 190 11.12 7.78 13.14
C TYR A 190 12.39 7.65 13.96
N LEU A 191 13.52 7.69 13.29
CA LEU A 191 14.84 7.59 13.87
C LEU A 191 15.75 8.65 13.25
N GLN A 192 16.43 9.40 14.10
CA GLN A 192 17.57 10.21 13.71
C GLN A 192 18.77 9.72 14.52
N ALA A 193 19.87 9.41 13.85
CA ALA A 193 21.06 8.89 14.49
C ALA A 193 22.32 9.48 13.86
N GLN A 194 23.35 9.60 14.68
CA GLN A 194 24.68 9.99 14.30
C GLN A 194 25.65 8.85 14.63
N ALA A 195 26.40 8.40 13.67
CA ALA A 195 27.42 7.40 13.84
C ALA A 195 28.71 8.03 14.41
N SER A 196 29.60 7.20 14.96
CA SER A 196 30.88 7.66 15.53
C SER A 196 31.82 8.32 14.50
N ASP A 197 31.65 8.02 13.23
CA ASP A 197 32.34 8.65 12.10
C ASP A 197 31.78 10.02 11.71
N GLY A 198 30.77 10.52 12.43
CA GLY A 198 30.09 11.78 12.19
C GLY A 198 28.97 11.71 11.14
N TYR A 199 28.72 10.55 10.53
CA TYR A 199 27.66 10.38 9.58
C TYR A 199 26.28 10.47 10.25
N GLU A 200 25.43 11.37 9.74
CA GLU A 200 24.07 11.56 10.22
C GLU A 200 23.07 10.95 9.24
N PHE A 201 22.07 10.25 9.77
CA PHE A 201 20.98 9.73 8.97
C PHE A 201 19.64 9.84 9.71
N ALA A 202 18.61 10.05 8.92
CA ALA A 202 17.23 10.04 9.39
C ALA A 202 16.39 9.14 8.50
N ALA A 203 15.53 8.36 9.10
CA ALA A 203 14.61 7.53 8.37
C ALA A 203 13.26 7.43 9.09
N GLY A 204 12.20 7.30 8.31
CA GLY A 204 10.85 7.17 8.82
C GLY A 204 10.08 6.10 8.08
N ARG A 205 9.21 5.41 8.80
CA ARG A 205 8.33 4.38 8.25
C ARG A 205 6.94 4.52 8.82
N VAL A 206 5.95 4.41 7.96
CA VAL A 206 4.54 4.36 8.34
C VAL A 206 3.93 3.09 7.78
N ILE A 207 3.21 2.36 8.63
CA ILE A 207 2.44 1.19 8.25
C ILE A 207 1.01 1.44 8.70
N ARG A 208 0.05 1.34 7.77
CA ARG A 208 -1.35 1.69 8.00
C ARG A 208 -2.27 0.54 7.54
N PRO A 209 -2.46 -0.53 8.34
CA PRO A 209 -3.55 -1.47 8.11
C PRO A 209 -4.91 -0.82 8.41
N TYR A 210 -5.94 -1.23 7.67
CA TYR A 210 -7.32 -0.76 7.85
C TYR A 210 -8.34 -1.78 7.40
N ALA A 211 -9.58 -1.59 7.85
CA ALA A 211 -10.74 -2.33 7.39
C ALA A 211 -11.94 -1.39 7.29
N ASP A 212 -12.63 -1.42 6.16
CA ASP A 212 -13.78 -0.59 5.84
C ASP A 212 -14.96 -1.44 5.38
N VAL A 213 -16.16 -1.02 5.75
CA VAL A 213 -17.40 -1.43 5.11
C VAL A 213 -17.68 -0.48 3.96
N LEU A 214 -18.06 -1.02 2.81
CA LEU A 214 -18.42 -0.27 1.61
C LEU A 214 -19.95 -0.31 1.46
N ILE A 215 -20.56 0.85 1.31
CA ILE A 215 -21.98 0.99 1.02
C ILE A 215 -22.08 1.61 -0.38
N LEU A 216 -22.22 0.73 -1.37
CA LEU A 216 -22.14 1.04 -2.78
C LEU A 216 -23.43 0.56 -3.48
N PRO A 217 -24.53 1.33 -3.43
CA PRO A 217 -25.74 0.96 -4.16
C PRO A 217 -25.41 0.75 -5.63
N THR A 218 -25.52 -0.49 -6.09
CA THR A 218 -25.13 -0.90 -7.43
C THR A 218 -26.28 -1.65 -8.06
N THR A 219 -26.73 -1.15 -9.21
CA THR A 219 -27.74 -1.79 -10.06
C THR A 219 -27.09 -2.09 -11.40
N VAL A 220 -27.18 -3.33 -11.84
CA VAL A 220 -26.60 -3.79 -13.10
C VAL A 220 -27.66 -4.45 -13.95
N ASP A 221 -27.86 -3.93 -15.14
CA ASP A 221 -28.69 -4.54 -16.15
C ASP A 221 -27.81 -5.43 -17.05
N LEU A 222 -28.11 -6.71 -17.05
CA LEU A 222 -27.42 -7.69 -17.86
C LEU A 222 -28.15 -7.82 -19.21
N GLU A 223 -27.38 -7.75 -20.27
CA GLU A 223 -27.87 -7.93 -21.63
C GLU A 223 -27.37 -9.26 -22.21
N LEU A 224 -28.23 -9.97 -22.88
CA LEU A 224 -27.90 -11.16 -23.65
C LEU A 224 -28.27 -10.92 -25.12
N ASN A 225 -27.25 -10.94 -26.00
CA ASN A 225 -27.42 -10.65 -27.43
C ASN A 225 -28.12 -9.30 -27.70
N GLY A 226 -27.84 -8.27 -26.89
CA GLY A 226 -28.40 -6.93 -27.02
C GLY A 226 -29.84 -6.78 -26.48
N ALA A 227 -30.38 -7.77 -25.78
CA ALA A 227 -31.67 -7.70 -25.11
C ALA A 227 -31.51 -7.76 -23.60
N ALA A 228 -32.29 -6.94 -22.88
CA ALA A 228 -32.28 -6.95 -21.42
C ALA A 228 -32.72 -8.35 -20.91
N ALA A 229 -31.86 -8.96 -20.09
CA ALA A 229 -32.05 -10.30 -19.59
C ALA A 229 -32.35 -10.36 -18.08
N LYS A 230 -31.59 -9.60 -17.27
CA LYS A 230 -31.69 -9.64 -15.81
C LYS A 230 -31.14 -8.38 -15.19
N THR A 231 -31.78 -7.88 -14.13
CA THR A 231 -31.25 -6.81 -13.31
C THR A 231 -30.78 -7.38 -11.95
N ILE A 232 -29.59 -7.00 -11.53
CA ILE A 232 -29.01 -7.39 -10.24
C ILE A 232 -28.80 -6.12 -9.41
N GLU A 233 -29.24 -6.16 -8.15
CA GLU A 233 -29.07 -5.08 -7.19
C GLU A 233 -28.28 -5.57 -5.98
N GLU A 234 -27.15 -4.94 -5.71
CA GLU A 234 -26.30 -5.20 -4.55
C GLU A 234 -25.83 -3.88 -3.95
N THR A 235 -25.56 -3.85 -2.64
CA THR A 235 -25.21 -2.60 -1.95
C THR A 235 -23.98 -2.73 -1.06
N LEU A 236 -23.77 -3.89 -0.45
CA LEU A 236 -22.77 -4.04 0.60
C LEU A 236 -21.49 -4.68 0.08
N GLY A 237 -20.39 -4.09 0.47
CA GLY A 237 -19.07 -4.66 0.28
C GLY A 237 -18.19 -4.40 1.51
N TRP A 238 -16.97 -4.85 1.43
CA TRP A 238 -15.95 -4.59 2.44
C TRP A 238 -14.57 -4.55 1.80
N ARG A 239 -13.64 -3.88 2.46
CA ARG A 239 -12.22 -3.96 2.12
C ARG A 239 -11.37 -3.97 3.37
N ALA A 240 -10.26 -4.68 3.32
CA ALA A 240 -9.18 -4.59 4.27
C ALA A 240 -7.90 -4.34 3.49
N GLY A 241 -7.03 -3.50 4.03
CA GLY A 241 -5.82 -3.15 3.29
C GLY A 241 -4.68 -2.72 4.19
N VAL A 242 -3.54 -2.50 3.57
CA VAL A 242 -2.36 -1.94 4.21
C VAL A 242 -1.64 -0.98 3.27
N VAL A 243 -1.26 0.18 3.81
CA VAL A 243 -0.38 1.14 3.12
C VAL A 243 0.94 1.21 3.89
N VAL A 244 2.04 1.04 3.18
CA VAL A 244 3.39 1.15 3.74
C VAL A 244 4.11 2.31 3.05
N VAL A 245 4.54 3.29 3.84
CA VAL A 245 5.25 4.49 3.38
C VAL A 245 6.60 4.56 4.06
N GLY A 246 7.62 4.95 3.31
CA GLY A 246 8.97 5.10 3.81
C GLY A 246 9.87 3.93 3.47
N LYS A 247 11.16 4.16 3.66
CA LYS A 247 12.20 3.17 3.41
C LYS A 247 12.63 2.48 4.70
N PRO A 248 13.24 1.32 4.62
CA PRO A 248 13.94 0.71 5.76
C PRO A 248 14.95 1.69 6.34
N PHE A 249 15.14 1.62 7.66
CA PHE A 249 16.20 2.38 8.30
C PHE A 249 17.55 1.88 7.81
N THR A 250 18.36 2.75 7.21
CA THR A 250 19.64 2.34 6.64
C THR A 250 20.67 3.46 6.68
N LYS A 251 21.91 3.10 7.03
CA LYS A 251 23.13 3.89 6.88
C LYS A 251 23.83 3.57 5.54
N ALA A 252 23.50 2.45 4.91
CA ALA A 252 24.20 1.98 3.71
C ALA A 252 24.00 2.95 2.54
N GLU A 253 25.05 3.72 2.20
CA GLU A 253 25.05 4.65 1.06
C GLU A 253 24.64 4.00 -0.26
N ASN A 254 25.00 2.72 -0.43
CA ASN A 254 24.71 1.95 -1.61
C ASN A 254 23.27 1.44 -1.69
N TYR A 255 22.51 1.51 -0.59
CA TYR A 255 21.14 1.01 -0.57
C TYR A 255 20.24 1.76 -1.54
N ASP A 256 20.26 3.09 -1.47
CA ASP A 256 19.48 3.95 -2.37
C ASP A 256 19.94 3.83 -3.83
N ARG A 257 21.24 3.55 -4.07
CA ARG A 257 21.78 3.33 -5.42
C ARG A 257 21.37 1.98 -6.00
N LYS A 258 21.30 0.92 -5.19
CA LYS A 258 20.95 -0.44 -5.65
C LYS A 258 19.45 -0.64 -5.75
N ILE A 259 18.67 -0.12 -4.81
CA ILE A 259 17.20 -0.19 -4.82
C ILE A 259 16.60 0.94 -5.67
N GLY A 260 17.35 2.07 -5.81
CA GLY A 260 17.07 3.15 -6.75
C GLY A 260 15.64 3.69 -6.61
N PHE A 261 14.88 3.56 -7.68
CA PHE A 261 13.51 4.04 -7.78
C PHE A 261 12.58 3.55 -6.65
N PHE A 262 12.76 2.31 -6.17
CA PHE A 262 11.91 1.71 -5.15
C PHE A 262 12.19 2.21 -3.73
N ALA A 263 13.30 2.90 -3.47
CA ALA A 263 13.68 3.37 -2.14
C ALA A 263 12.67 4.34 -1.50
N ASN A 264 11.94 5.10 -2.32
CA ASN A 264 10.91 6.05 -1.89
C ASN A 264 9.50 5.61 -2.28
N SER A 265 9.26 4.32 -2.42
CA SER A 265 7.96 3.82 -2.86
C SER A 265 6.96 3.73 -1.70
N ILE A 266 5.72 4.02 -2.03
CA ILE A 266 4.53 3.70 -1.24
C ILE A 266 4.01 2.37 -1.77
N PHE A 267 3.77 1.43 -0.89
CA PHE A 267 3.14 0.15 -1.23
C PHE A 267 1.73 0.13 -0.69
N ARG A 268 0.79 -0.30 -1.51
CA ARG A 268 -0.61 -0.51 -1.14
C ARG A 268 -1.02 -1.93 -1.49
N LEU A 269 -1.75 -2.56 -0.57
CA LEU A 269 -2.46 -3.80 -0.81
C LEU A 269 -3.85 -3.69 -0.21
N ASP A 270 -4.87 -3.92 -1.01
CA ASP A 270 -6.26 -4.00 -0.59
C ASP A 270 -6.84 -5.34 -1.03
N ILE A 271 -7.63 -5.95 -0.17
CA ILE A 271 -8.44 -7.13 -0.45
C ILE A 271 -9.86 -6.86 0.02
N GLY A 272 -10.84 -7.45 -0.62
CA GLY A 272 -12.22 -7.23 -0.21
C GLY A 272 -13.24 -7.86 -1.11
N SER A 273 -14.48 -7.38 -0.95
CA SER A 273 -15.60 -7.72 -1.84
C SER A 273 -16.32 -6.43 -2.23
N ARG A 274 -16.64 -6.30 -3.49
CA ARG A 274 -17.50 -5.24 -4.02
C ARG A 274 -18.82 -5.84 -4.47
N PRO A 275 -19.90 -5.08 -4.36
CA PRO A 275 -21.17 -5.48 -4.97
C PRO A 275 -20.94 -5.93 -6.42
N PHE A 276 -21.57 -6.99 -6.85
CA PHE A 276 -21.49 -7.56 -8.19
C PHE A 276 -20.10 -8.07 -8.60
N ASP A 277 -19.01 -7.32 -8.38
CA ASP A 277 -17.64 -7.75 -8.70
C ASP A 277 -17.15 -8.93 -7.84
N GLY A 278 -17.74 -9.14 -6.65
CA GLY A 278 -17.31 -10.15 -5.70
C GLY A 278 -15.94 -9.84 -5.08
N PHE A 279 -15.14 -10.87 -4.86
CA PHE A 279 -13.83 -10.73 -4.24
C PHE A 279 -12.85 -10.01 -5.17
N PHE A 280 -12.06 -9.09 -4.60
CA PHE A 280 -11.05 -8.36 -5.34
C PHE A 280 -9.72 -8.26 -4.58
N VAL A 281 -8.66 -8.04 -5.33
CA VAL A 281 -7.33 -7.67 -4.82
C VAL A 281 -6.83 -6.48 -5.61
N THR A 282 -6.46 -5.41 -4.89
CA THR A 282 -5.76 -4.26 -5.48
C THR A 282 -4.37 -4.17 -4.88
N THR A 283 -3.34 -4.17 -5.70
CA THR A 283 -1.96 -3.96 -5.25
C THR A 283 -1.31 -2.88 -6.08
N GLY A 284 -0.56 -1.99 -5.44
CA GLY A 284 0.03 -0.88 -6.14
C GLY A 284 1.30 -0.35 -5.51
N MET A 285 2.04 0.39 -6.34
CA MET A 285 3.26 1.08 -5.99
C MET A 285 3.19 2.52 -6.48
N ALA A 286 3.54 3.45 -5.58
CA ALA A 286 3.62 4.86 -5.91
C ALA A 286 4.98 5.44 -5.49
N TRP A 287 5.45 6.43 -6.22
CA TRP A 287 6.62 7.19 -5.82
C TRP A 287 6.20 8.29 -4.85
N ASN A 288 6.80 8.30 -3.65
CA ASN A 288 6.56 9.32 -2.66
C ASN A 288 7.38 10.57 -2.95
N PHE A 289 6.71 11.70 -3.19
CA PHE A 289 7.36 13.00 -3.39
C PHE A 289 7.82 13.67 -2.09
N LYS A 290 7.20 13.33 -0.97
CA LYS A 290 7.60 13.87 0.34
C LYS A 290 8.66 12.96 0.96
N LYS A 291 9.82 13.55 1.25
CA LYS A 291 10.86 12.89 2.04
C LYS A 291 10.56 13.13 3.53
N PHE A 292 10.79 12.13 4.35
CA PHE A 292 10.92 12.34 5.78
C PHE A 292 12.14 13.24 6.01
N LYS A 293 11.93 14.36 6.66
CA LYS A 293 12.99 15.32 6.99
C LYS A 293 13.58 15.00 8.36
#